data_10d52db603122c45648a04d2ed5aae45
#
_entry.id   10d52db603122c45648a04d2ed5aae45
#
_cell.length_a   1.000
_cell.length_b   1.000
_cell.length_c   1.000
_cell.angle_alpha   90.00
_cell.angle_beta   90.00
_cell.angle_gamma   90.00
#
_symmetry.space_group_name_H-M   'P 1'
#
loop_
_entity.id
_entity.type
_entity.pdbx_description
1 polymer ?
#
loop_
_entity_poly.entity_id
_entity_poly.type
_entity_poly.pdbx_seq_one_letter_code
_entity_poly.pdbx_strand_id
1 'polypeptide(L)'
;MVVETNTAFGMVEVVSFRNLMRYCNSQVPIVSRSMLYCDIHKLLYRRLFKEVCQRLQLHITEGARINLTLDARTASNKLPFLAITAHWMTIDFELVSTLIGFERLMGSHTAENMTVAIMKVLRMYGIEDYINCITTDNASVNDAIFKELEFHLLSWSRQDGQI
;
A
#
# COMPACT_ATOMS: atom_id res chain seq x y z
N MET A 1 16.40 6.92 10.56
CA MET A 1 17.05 5.92 11.46
C MET A 1 16.10 4.80 11.90
N VAL A 2 15.04 5.04 12.72
CA VAL A 2 14.18 3.94 13.22
C VAL A 2 13.50 3.16 12.08
N VAL A 3 13.00 3.84 11.05
CA VAL A 3 12.38 3.21 9.86
C VAL A 3 13.43 2.51 8.99
N GLU A 4 14.56 3.14 8.77
CA GLU A 4 15.65 2.61 7.93
C GLU A 4 16.30 1.36 8.54
N THR A 5 16.42 1.31 9.88
CA THR A 5 17.05 0.19 10.59
C THR A 5 16.07 -0.87 11.06
N ASN A 6 14.78 -0.73 10.75
CA ASN A 6 13.70 -1.62 11.22
C ASN A 6 13.71 -1.82 12.75
N THR A 7 14.07 -0.78 13.49
CA THR A 7 14.19 -0.82 14.95
C THR A 7 12.84 -0.62 15.61
N ALA A 8 12.56 -1.36 16.67
CA ALA A 8 11.30 -1.24 17.41
C ALA A 8 11.10 0.18 17.96
N PHE A 9 9.90 0.73 17.83
CA PHE A 9 9.56 2.08 18.31
C PHE A 9 9.78 2.26 19.82
N GLY A 10 9.69 1.18 20.61
CA GLY A 10 9.96 1.21 22.04
C GLY A 10 11.41 1.58 22.40
N MET A 11 12.36 1.47 21.47
CA MET A 11 13.76 1.79 21.71
C MET A 11 13.94 3.24 22.22
N VAL A 12 13.13 4.18 21.74
CA VAL A 12 13.20 5.59 22.18
C VAL A 12 12.81 5.82 23.64
N GLU A 13 12.22 4.83 24.29
CA GLU A 13 11.84 4.86 25.71
C GLU A 13 12.86 4.17 26.62
N VAL A 14 13.83 3.46 26.04
CA VAL A 14 14.89 2.78 26.80
C VAL A 14 15.82 3.82 27.42
N VAL A 15 16.04 3.71 28.74
CA VAL A 15 16.83 4.68 29.52
C VAL A 15 18.25 4.83 28.98
N SER A 16 18.93 3.73 28.67
CA SER A 16 20.30 3.75 28.13
C SER A 16 20.36 4.47 26.77
N PHE A 17 19.36 4.26 25.90
CA PHE A 17 19.28 4.96 24.63
C PHE A 17 19.05 6.48 24.82
N ARG A 18 18.17 6.87 25.73
CA ARG A 18 17.93 8.26 26.06
C ARG A 18 19.16 8.95 26.64
N ASN A 19 19.90 8.25 27.51
CA ASN A 19 21.14 8.78 28.08
C ASN A 19 22.21 8.94 26.99
N LEU A 20 22.36 7.99 26.10
CA LEU A 20 23.24 8.10 24.95
C LEU A 20 22.91 9.32 24.07
N MET A 21 21.63 9.49 23.75
CA MET A 21 21.19 10.62 22.92
C MET A 21 21.47 11.97 23.60
N ARG A 22 21.24 12.07 24.91
CA ARG A 22 21.55 13.29 25.69
C ARG A 22 23.05 13.56 25.81
N TYR A 23 23.85 12.51 25.86
CA TYR A 23 25.31 12.62 25.85
C TYR A 23 25.80 13.19 24.52
N CYS A 24 25.23 12.72 23.41
CA CYS A 24 25.58 13.23 22.07
C CYS A 24 25.10 14.67 21.86
N ASN A 25 23.90 15.01 22.35
CA ASN A 25 23.35 16.36 22.28
C ASN A 25 22.34 16.58 23.42
N SER A 26 22.67 17.47 24.37
CA SER A 26 21.85 17.77 25.53
C SER A 26 20.49 18.41 25.19
N GLN A 27 20.34 18.98 24.00
CA GLN A 27 19.12 19.63 23.53
C GLN A 27 18.19 18.68 22.75
N VAL A 28 18.52 17.38 22.65
CA VAL A 28 17.64 16.42 21.97
C VAL A 28 16.32 16.30 22.69
N PRO A 29 15.18 16.53 21.99
CA PRO A 29 13.86 16.38 22.59
C PRO A 29 13.61 14.92 22.96
N ILE A 30 12.97 14.69 24.10
CA ILE A 30 12.56 13.36 24.52
C ILE A 30 11.31 12.98 23.71
N VAL A 31 11.47 12.04 22.79
CA VAL A 31 10.37 11.51 21.97
C VAL A 31 9.79 10.29 22.68
N SER A 32 8.46 10.22 22.78
CA SER A 32 7.76 9.01 23.19
C SER A 32 7.51 8.08 21.99
N ARG A 33 7.23 6.81 22.29
CA ARG A 33 6.79 5.84 21.26
C ARG A 33 5.58 6.33 20.47
N SER A 34 4.61 6.93 21.15
CA SER A 34 3.38 7.46 20.53
C SER A 34 3.67 8.65 19.62
N MET A 35 4.54 9.57 20.04
CA MET A 35 4.96 10.70 19.20
C MET A 35 5.66 10.20 17.93
N LEU A 36 6.60 9.28 18.07
CA LEU A 36 7.31 8.70 16.95
C LEU A 36 6.37 8.02 15.96
N TYR A 37 5.39 7.24 16.46
CA TYR A 37 4.36 6.62 15.65
C TYR A 37 3.51 7.66 14.90
N CYS A 38 3.05 8.69 15.60
CA CYS A 38 2.28 9.78 15.00
C CYS A 38 3.06 10.54 13.92
N ASP A 39 4.35 10.81 14.17
CA ASP A 39 5.20 11.52 13.22
C ASP A 39 5.45 10.68 11.97
N ILE A 40 5.75 9.38 12.11
CA ILE A 40 5.90 8.47 10.98
C ILE A 40 4.60 8.40 10.17
N HIS A 41 3.46 8.20 10.84
CA HIS A 41 2.17 8.11 10.17
C HIS A 41 1.76 9.42 9.49
N LYS A 42 1.90 10.56 10.19
CA LYS A 42 1.43 11.85 9.66
C LYS A 42 2.37 12.47 8.63
N LEU A 43 3.68 12.38 8.87
CA LEU A 43 4.67 13.08 8.04
C LEU A 43 5.18 12.19 6.91
N LEU A 44 5.61 10.97 7.24
CA LEU A 44 6.24 10.09 6.27
C LEU A 44 5.20 9.39 5.38
N TYR A 45 4.23 8.70 5.99
CA TYR A 45 3.23 7.96 5.23
C TYR A 45 2.41 8.87 4.30
N ARG A 46 1.87 9.99 4.82
CA ARG A 46 1.08 10.93 4.00
C ARG A 46 1.90 11.55 2.87
N ARG A 47 3.18 11.83 3.12
CA ARG A 47 4.07 12.35 2.08
C ARG A 47 4.30 11.32 0.99
N LEU A 48 4.66 10.09 1.36
CA LEU A 48 4.88 8.99 0.42
C LEU A 48 3.60 8.66 -0.36
N PHE A 49 2.46 8.58 0.32
CA PHE A 49 1.18 8.37 -0.32
C PHE A 49 0.91 9.42 -1.40
N LYS A 50 1.05 10.71 -1.06
CA LYS A 50 0.86 11.80 -2.02
C LYS A 50 1.83 11.72 -3.21
N GLU A 51 3.07 11.37 -2.95
CA GLU A 51 4.09 11.19 -4.00
C GLU A 51 3.72 10.05 -4.95
N VAL A 52 3.29 8.90 -4.43
CA VAL A 52 2.84 7.76 -5.24
C VAL A 52 1.60 8.13 -6.05
N CYS A 53 0.60 8.81 -5.43
CA CYS A 53 -0.57 9.30 -6.17
C CYS A 53 -0.17 10.20 -7.34
N GLN A 54 0.74 11.15 -7.12
CA GLN A 54 1.19 12.07 -8.16
C GLN A 54 1.88 11.33 -9.32
N ARG A 55 2.73 10.35 -9.01
CA ARG A 55 3.41 9.54 -10.01
C ARG A 55 2.42 8.72 -10.84
N LEU A 56 1.46 8.07 -10.18
CA LEU A 56 0.43 7.28 -10.86
C LEU A 56 -0.44 8.16 -11.76
N GLN A 57 -0.89 9.31 -11.27
CA GLN A 57 -1.72 10.23 -12.06
C GLN A 57 -0.98 10.81 -13.26
N LEU A 58 0.29 11.19 -13.10
CA LEU A 58 1.11 11.64 -14.21
C LEU A 58 1.17 10.58 -15.31
N HIS A 59 1.42 9.34 -14.91
CA HIS A 59 1.55 8.22 -15.84
C HIS A 59 0.24 7.88 -16.55
N ILE A 60 -0.89 7.96 -15.86
CA ILE A 60 -2.24 7.78 -16.41
C ILE A 60 -2.55 8.88 -17.45
N THR A 61 -2.17 10.13 -17.19
CA THR A 61 -2.39 11.23 -18.14
C THR A 61 -1.58 11.07 -19.44
N GLU A 62 -0.49 10.32 -19.41
CA GLU A 62 0.31 9.93 -20.57
C GLU A 62 -0.29 8.73 -21.34
N GLY A 63 -1.47 8.25 -20.95
CA GLY A 63 -2.19 7.14 -21.60
C GLY A 63 -1.72 5.75 -21.19
N ALA A 64 -0.87 5.64 -20.17
CA ALA A 64 -0.37 4.36 -19.71
C ALA A 64 -1.39 3.59 -18.84
N ARG A 65 -1.21 2.28 -18.78
CA ARG A 65 -1.99 1.36 -17.97
C ARG A 65 -1.15 0.78 -16.84
N ILE A 66 -1.81 0.39 -15.77
CA ILE A 66 -1.19 -0.12 -14.55
C ILE A 66 -1.45 -1.62 -14.44
N ASN A 67 -0.40 -2.38 -14.16
CA ASN A 67 -0.50 -3.80 -13.87
C ASN A 67 -0.35 -4.01 -12.36
N LEU A 68 -1.07 -4.97 -11.80
CA LEU A 68 -1.03 -5.29 -10.38
C LEU A 68 -0.46 -6.66 -10.14
N THR A 69 0.31 -6.79 -9.07
CA THR A 69 0.65 -8.09 -8.49
C THR A 69 0.05 -8.17 -7.09
N LEU A 70 -0.64 -9.26 -6.82
CA LEU A 70 -1.27 -9.55 -5.54
C LEU A 70 -0.52 -10.69 -4.85
N ASP A 71 -0.13 -10.51 -3.60
CA ASP A 71 0.45 -11.55 -2.76
C ASP A 71 -0.31 -11.63 -1.43
N ALA A 72 -1.01 -12.76 -1.22
CA ALA A 72 -1.78 -12.99 0.00
C ALA A 72 -1.04 -13.97 0.91
N ARG A 73 -0.74 -13.54 2.13
CA ARG A 73 0.00 -14.34 3.11
C ARG A 73 -0.62 -14.29 4.49
N THR A 74 -0.48 -15.40 5.21
CA THR A 74 -0.83 -15.47 6.63
C THR A 74 0.44 -15.31 7.45
N ALA A 75 0.48 -14.29 8.30
CA ALA A 75 1.58 -14.07 9.22
C ALA A 75 1.63 -15.12 10.34
N SER A 76 2.74 -15.21 11.06
CA SER A 76 2.95 -16.18 12.16
C SER A 76 1.90 -16.07 13.28
N ASN A 77 1.32 -14.88 13.47
CA ASN A 77 0.20 -14.62 14.41
C ASN A 77 -1.18 -14.98 13.81
N LYS A 78 -1.23 -15.74 12.71
CA LYS A 78 -2.43 -16.20 12.00
C LYS A 78 -3.30 -15.06 11.41
N LEU A 79 -2.75 -13.87 11.28
CA LEU A 79 -3.46 -12.78 10.62
C LEU A 79 -3.18 -12.81 9.11
N PRO A 80 -4.23 -12.80 8.27
CA PRO A 80 -4.08 -12.75 6.83
C PRO A 80 -3.83 -11.31 6.36
N PHE A 81 -2.91 -11.16 5.41
CA PHE A 81 -2.58 -9.89 4.76
C PHE A 81 -2.58 -10.05 3.24
N LEU A 82 -2.93 -8.98 2.57
CA LEU A 82 -2.84 -8.83 1.12
C LEU A 82 -1.89 -7.68 0.79
N ALA A 83 -0.82 -7.97 0.08
CA ALA A 83 0.05 -6.97 -0.52
C ALA A 83 -0.40 -6.72 -1.95
N ILE A 84 -0.47 -5.44 -2.34
CA ILE A 84 -0.84 -4.99 -3.68
C ILE A 84 0.29 -4.14 -4.22
N THR A 85 0.96 -4.61 -5.27
CA THR A 85 2.05 -3.90 -5.93
C THR A 85 1.58 -3.44 -7.31
N ALA A 86 1.73 -2.16 -7.59
CA ALA A 86 1.50 -1.57 -8.90
C ALA A 86 2.78 -1.57 -9.73
N HIS A 87 2.65 -1.91 -11.01
CA HIS A 87 3.73 -1.92 -11.98
C HIS A 87 3.31 -1.11 -13.21
N TRP A 88 4.19 -0.26 -13.67
CA TRP A 88 4.01 0.47 -14.92
C TRP A 88 5.35 0.74 -15.59
N MET A 89 5.31 1.10 -16.85
CA MET A 89 6.50 1.45 -17.60
C MET A 89 6.51 2.95 -17.87
N THR A 90 7.60 3.62 -17.58
CA THR A 90 7.76 5.05 -17.86
C THR A 90 7.93 5.27 -19.38
N ILE A 91 7.83 6.53 -19.82
CA ILE A 91 8.08 6.91 -21.22
C ILE A 91 9.52 6.55 -21.66
N ASP A 92 10.46 6.51 -20.73
CA ASP A 92 11.86 6.12 -20.96
C ASP A 92 12.06 4.59 -20.91
N PHE A 93 10.97 3.81 -20.90
CA PHE A 93 10.99 2.35 -20.82
C PHE A 93 11.58 1.79 -19.51
N GLU A 94 11.53 2.54 -18.44
CA GLU A 94 11.90 2.04 -17.13
C GLU A 94 10.71 1.39 -16.42
N LEU A 95 10.89 0.15 -15.94
CA LEU A 95 9.88 -0.54 -15.15
C LEU A 95 9.88 0.00 -13.72
N VAL A 96 8.77 0.59 -13.33
CA VAL A 96 8.53 1.02 -11.94
C VAL A 96 7.65 0.02 -11.22
N SER A 97 8.03 -0.32 -10.00
CA SER A 97 7.25 -1.19 -9.11
C SER A 97 7.10 -0.52 -7.75
N THR A 98 5.87 -0.40 -7.27
CA THR A 98 5.59 0.28 -6.01
C THR A 98 4.50 -0.47 -5.24
N LEU A 99 4.75 -0.75 -3.96
CA LEU A 99 3.73 -1.27 -3.05
C LEU A 99 2.69 -0.16 -2.78
N ILE A 100 1.46 -0.36 -3.24
CA ILE A 100 0.36 0.60 -3.09
C ILE A 100 -0.64 0.20 -2.00
N GLY A 101 -0.65 -1.08 -1.59
CA GLY A 101 -1.53 -1.58 -0.56
C GLY A 101 -0.90 -2.69 0.26
N PHE A 102 -1.11 -2.63 1.57
CA PHE A 102 -0.81 -3.71 2.51
C PHE A 102 -1.97 -3.82 3.49
N GLU A 103 -2.97 -4.60 3.09
CA GLU A 103 -4.26 -4.66 3.79
C GLU A 103 -4.36 -5.93 4.64
N ARG A 104 -4.82 -5.77 5.87
CA ARG A 104 -5.25 -6.91 6.69
C ARG A 104 -6.61 -7.38 6.20
N LEU A 105 -6.70 -8.64 5.79
CA LEU A 105 -7.98 -9.23 5.41
C LEU A 105 -8.81 -9.54 6.66
N MET A 106 -10.09 -9.17 6.61
CA MET A 106 -11.04 -9.47 7.68
C MET A 106 -11.71 -10.80 7.37
N GLY A 107 -11.38 -11.82 8.19
CA GLY A 107 -11.89 -13.19 7.99
C GLY A 107 -10.99 -14.08 7.14
N SER A 108 -11.59 -14.99 6.37
CA SER A 108 -10.88 -15.95 5.51
C SER A 108 -10.40 -15.31 4.19
N HIS A 109 -9.45 -15.97 3.50
CA HIS A 109 -8.96 -15.60 2.17
C HIS A 109 -10.02 -15.89 1.09
N THR A 110 -11.23 -15.34 1.22
CA THR A 110 -12.25 -15.48 0.18
C THR A 110 -12.03 -14.44 -0.93
N ALA A 111 -12.45 -14.78 -2.14
CA ALA A 111 -12.39 -13.87 -3.28
C ALA A 111 -13.08 -12.54 -2.99
N GLU A 112 -14.24 -12.57 -2.33
CA GLU A 112 -15.01 -11.40 -1.93
C GLU A 112 -14.21 -10.47 -1.00
N ASN A 113 -13.63 -11.01 0.10
CA ASN A 113 -12.83 -10.20 1.03
C ASN A 113 -11.59 -9.59 0.36
N MET A 114 -10.95 -10.34 -0.53
CA MET A 114 -9.81 -9.85 -1.30
C MET A 114 -10.24 -8.76 -2.29
N THR A 115 -11.33 -8.95 -3.00
CA THR A 115 -11.88 -7.97 -3.94
C THR A 115 -12.22 -6.66 -3.24
N VAL A 116 -12.87 -6.71 -2.07
CA VAL A 116 -13.18 -5.51 -1.27
C VAL A 116 -11.89 -4.76 -0.89
N ALA A 117 -10.86 -5.48 -0.45
CA ALA A 117 -9.57 -4.88 -0.09
C ALA A 117 -8.87 -4.26 -1.31
N ILE A 118 -8.88 -4.94 -2.46
CA ILE A 118 -8.31 -4.44 -3.72
C ILE A 118 -9.04 -3.17 -4.15
N MET A 119 -10.36 -3.21 -4.26
CA MET A 119 -11.18 -2.06 -4.71
C MET A 119 -11.01 -0.85 -3.78
N LYS A 120 -10.90 -1.07 -2.47
CA LYS A 120 -10.58 0.00 -1.50
C LYS A 120 -9.27 0.70 -1.85
N VAL A 121 -8.21 -0.06 -2.13
CA VAL A 121 -6.91 0.49 -2.48
C VAL A 121 -6.95 1.20 -3.83
N LEU A 122 -7.55 0.60 -4.86
CA LEU A 122 -7.65 1.21 -6.19
C LEU A 122 -8.35 2.57 -6.13
N ARG A 123 -9.49 2.64 -5.44
CA ARG A 123 -10.25 3.89 -5.23
C ARG A 123 -9.46 4.93 -4.43
N MET A 124 -8.69 4.50 -3.43
CA MET A 124 -7.85 5.41 -2.64
C MET A 124 -6.80 6.12 -3.50
N TYR A 125 -6.33 5.47 -4.58
CA TYR A 125 -5.39 6.05 -5.54
C TYR A 125 -6.07 6.63 -6.79
N GLY A 126 -7.37 6.37 -7.01
CA GLY A 126 -8.13 6.79 -8.20
C GLY A 126 -7.60 6.15 -9.49
N ILE A 127 -7.33 4.84 -9.43
CA ILE A 127 -6.72 4.08 -10.54
C ILE A 127 -7.57 2.89 -11.01
N GLU A 128 -8.79 2.75 -10.52
CA GLU A 128 -9.67 1.62 -10.82
C GLU A 128 -9.91 1.41 -12.31
N ASP A 129 -10.05 2.49 -13.09
CA ASP A 129 -10.33 2.45 -14.53
C ASP A 129 -9.09 2.25 -15.40
N TYR A 130 -7.91 2.26 -14.78
CA TYR A 130 -6.62 2.22 -15.47
C TYR A 130 -5.88 0.90 -15.31
N ILE A 131 -6.52 -0.10 -14.72
CA ILE A 131 -5.92 -1.43 -14.54
C ILE A 131 -5.97 -2.20 -15.85
N ASN A 132 -4.81 -2.73 -16.25
CA ASN A 132 -4.64 -3.54 -17.44
C ASN A 132 -4.62 -5.04 -17.14
N CYS A 133 -3.85 -5.44 -16.14
CA CYS A 133 -3.65 -6.84 -15.79
C CYS A 133 -3.45 -6.99 -14.28
N ILE A 134 -3.92 -8.10 -13.75
CA ILE A 134 -3.69 -8.50 -12.36
C ILE A 134 -3.05 -9.89 -12.34
N THR A 135 -1.93 -10.02 -11.65
CA THR A 135 -1.20 -11.28 -11.47
C THR A 135 -1.23 -11.68 -10.00
N THR A 136 -1.44 -12.96 -9.73
CA THR A 136 -1.43 -13.53 -8.39
C THR A 136 -0.81 -14.93 -8.41
N ASP A 137 -0.27 -15.37 -7.29
CA ASP A 137 0.40 -16.67 -7.15
C ASP A 137 -0.55 -17.84 -6.93
N ASN A 138 -1.84 -17.60 -6.69
CA ASN A 138 -2.81 -18.63 -6.30
C ASN A 138 -3.89 -18.85 -7.36
N ALA A 139 -3.68 -19.85 -8.23
CA ALA A 139 -4.56 -20.15 -9.36
C ALA A 139 -6.01 -20.48 -8.96
N SER A 140 -6.26 -21.13 -7.81
CA SER A 140 -7.61 -21.58 -7.43
C SER A 140 -8.54 -20.44 -6.95
N VAL A 141 -7.99 -19.35 -6.47
CA VAL A 141 -8.76 -18.18 -5.97
C VAL A 141 -8.89 -17.10 -7.06
N ASN A 142 -8.01 -17.17 -8.07
CA ASN A 142 -7.91 -16.16 -9.12
C ASN A 142 -9.18 -16.00 -9.93
N ASP A 143 -9.76 -17.09 -10.42
CA ASP A 143 -10.96 -17.04 -11.25
C ASP A 143 -12.14 -16.40 -10.54
N ALA A 144 -12.27 -16.62 -9.23
CA ALA A 144 -13.32 -16.00 -8.42
C ALA A 144 -13.05 -14.50 -8.19
N ILE A 145 -11.80 -14.13 -7.88
CA ILE A 145 -11.39 -12.73 -7.73
C ILE A 145 -11.59 -11.97 -9.03
N PHE A 146 -11.18 -12.54 -10.16
CA PHE A 146 -11.33 -11.89 -11.46
C PHE A 146 -12.79 -11.65 -11.83
N LYS A 147 -13.67 -12.62 -11.60
CA LYS A 147 -15.12 -12.46 -11.84
C LYS A 147 -15.72 -11.34 -10.97
N GLU A 148 -15.38 -11.31 -9.70
CA GLU A 148 -15.83 -10.27 -8.78
C GLU A 148 -15.29 -8.89 -9.15
N LEU A 149 -13.99 -8.79 -9.48
CA LEU A 149 -13.36 -7.54 -9.92
C LEU A 149 -13.95 -7.06 -11.25
N GLU A 150 -14.14 -7.96 -12.23
CA GLU A 150 -14.76 -7.63 -13.51
C GLU A 150 -16.18 -7.09 -13.31
N PHE A 151 -16.98 -7.72 -12.45
CA PHE A 151 -18.30 -7.23 -12.10
C PHE A 151 -18.25 -5.81 -11.50
N HIS A 152 -17.32 -5.55 -10.58
CA HIS A 152 -17.16 -4.23 -9.95
C HIS A 152 -16.66 -3.18 -10.94
N LEU A 153 -15.64 -3.48 -11.75
CA LEU A 153 -15.05 -2.56 -12.72
C LEU A 153 -16.03 -2.25 -13.88
N LEU A 154 -16.72 -3.27 -14.42
CA LEU A 154 -17.69 -3.08 -15.49
C LEU A 154 -18.99 -2.41 -15.02
N SER A 155 -19.42 -2.61 -13.78
CA SER A 155 -20.60 -1.92 -13.23
C SER A 155 -20.35 -0.42 -13.06
N TRP A 156 -19.14 -0.03 -12.77
CA TRP A 156 -18.73 1.37 -12.61
C TRP A 156 -18.69 2.09 -13.97
N SER A 157 -18.06 1.51 -14.98
CA SER A 157 -17.96 2.13 -16.32
C SER A 157 -19.32 2.31 -17.00
N ARG A 158 -20.39 1.61 -16.55
CA ARG A 158 -21.77 1.81 -17.03
C ARG A 158 -22.50 2.94 -16.32
N GLN A 159 -22.09 3.35 -15.12
CA GLN A 159 -22.73 4.45 -14.39
C GLN A 159 -22.23 5.82 -14.84
N ASP A 160 -20.96 5.93 -15.29
CA ASP A 160 -20.41 7.18 -15.82
C ASP A 160 -20.69 7.40 -17.32
N GLY A 161 -21.35 6.47 -17.98
CA GLY A 161 -21.73 6.53 -19.41
C GLY A 161 -23.05 7.23 -19.71
N GLN A 162 -23.65 7.97 -18.77
CA GLN A 162 -24.80 8.84 -19.01
C GLN A 162 -24.37 10.31 -18.92
N ILE A 163 -23.83 10.83 -20.01
CA ILE A 163 -23.94 12.22 -20.41
C ILE A 163 -24.49 12.25 -21.83
#